data_39b71edb1e81c029f49a537fad969c93
#
_entry.id   39b71edb1e81c029f49a537fad969c93
#
_cell.length_a   1.000
_cell.length_b   1.000
_cell.length_c   1.000
_cell.angle_alpha   90.00
_cell.angle_beta   90.00
_cell.angle_gamma   90.00
#
_symmetry.space_group_name_H-M   'P 1'
#
loop_
_entity.id
_entity.type
_entity.pdbx_description
1 polymer ?
#
loop_
_entity_poly.entity_id
_entity_poly.type
_entity_poly.pdbx_seq_one_letter_code
_entity_poly.pdbx_strand_id
1 'polypeptide(L)'
;MISHTNLLMDRLPKYFASAIVLIVILYAVLTPNPPSIQLFSFPYLDKVIHFLMFGGLSATILWDYGRLTGRYGVRQWLIVGLCCGAFGFLTELFQELENAGRSADWKDGLADFSGAFIVPLIFSSVIRSHTRHRRMRLSNLKKTPGDKDRKLYEGSFPEDERREWSALEEISNDRKDSFRLTHVMYQGRFAGIIYWWDFGDFAYIEHFAIDSSARNCGLGGRALDMFTTKLRGKGVVLEVEPEIDGELARRRIGFYQRHGFELIKDFKYLQPPYSSGKNELELCLMTKGECPQAEIMALTLRKEVYGVN
;
A
#
# COMPACT_ATOMS: atom_id res chain seq x y z
N MET A 1 -5.76 0.38 18.69
CA MET A 1 -4.99 1.61 18.98
C MET A 1 -3.85 1.88 17.97
N ILE A 2 -3.92 1.38 16.70
CA ILE A 2 -2.89 1.53 15.66
C ILE A 2 -3.35 2.47 14.50
N SER A 3 -4.60 2.96 14.51
CA SER A 3 -5.17 3.62 13.32
C SER A 3 -4.92 5.14 13.20
N HIS A 4 -4.67 5.87 14.27
CA HIS A 4 -4.50 7.34 14.21
C HIS A 4 -3.08 7.78 13.87
N THR A 5 -2.06 7.07 14.31
CA THR A 5 -0.65 7.37 14.00
C THR A 5 -0.30 7.16 12.52
N ASN A 6 -0.94 6.21 11.85
CA ASN A 6 -0.68 5.94 10.43
C ASN A 6 -1.25 7.02 9.49
N LEU A 7 -2.40 7.63 9.84
CA LEU A 7 -3.01 8.71 9.05
C LEU A 7 -2.21 10.02 9.10
N LEU A 8 -1.63 10.35 10.26
CA LEU A 8 -0.76 11.53 10.42
C LEU A 8 0.54 11.38 9.64
N MET A 9 1.12 10.19 9.64
CA MET A 9 2.37 9.91 8.93
C MET A 9 2.21 9.91 7.40
N ASP A 10 1.01 9.66 6.87
CA ASP A 10 0.73 9.72 5.43
C ASP A 10 0.65 11.15 4.88
N ARG A 11 0.40 12.12 5.77
CA ARG A 11 0.33 13.55 5.43
C ARG A 11 1.69 14.25 5.50
N LEU A 12 2.72 13.61 6.06
CA LEU A 12 4.05 14.21 6.13
C LEU A 12 4.66 14.34 4.73
N PRO A 13 5.35 15.47 4.44
CA PRO A 13 6.11 15.63 3.21
C PRO A 13 7.06 14.47 2.95
N LYS A 14 7.40 14.25 1.68
CA LYS A 14 8.42 13.28 1.30
C LYS A 14 9.74 13.69 1.98
N TYR A 15 10.44 12.71 2.55
CA TYR A 15 11.73 12.92 3.22
C TYR A 15 11.71 13.94 4.38
N PHE A 16 10.58 14.12 5.05
CA PHE A 16 10.43 15.08 6.14
C PHE A 16 11.39 14.80 7.32
N ALA A 17 11.50 13.54 7.75
CA ALA A 17 12.36 13.18 8.88
C ALA A 17 13.83 13.38 8.54
N SER A 18 14.26 12.95 7.36
CA SER A 18 15.63 13.14 6.88
C SER A 18 15.99 14.60 6.64
N ALA A 19 15.04 15.42 6.18
CA ALA A 19 15.25 16.85 5.99
C ALA A 19 15.51 17.56 7.33
N ILE A 20 14.76 17.24 8.39
CA ILE A 20 14.98 17.81 9.72
C ILE A 20 16.38 17.45 10.22
N VAL A 21 16.78 16.19 10.16
CA VAL A 21 18.11 15.75 10.63
C VAL A 21 19.21 16.42 9.81
N LEU A 22 19.05 16.53 8.49
CA LEU A 22 20.01 17.22 7.62
C LEU A 22 20.16 18.69 7.99
N ILE A 23 19.06 19.41 8.26
CA ILE A 23 19.11 20.81 8.69
C ILE A 23 19.87 20.97 10.00
N VAL A 24 19.64 20.08 10.97
CA VAL A 24 20.36 20.08 12.25
C VAL A 24 21.86 19.86 12.03
N ILE A 25 22.23 18.91 11.16
CA ILE A 25 23.66 18.66 10.82
C ILE A 25 24.28 19.89 10.17
N LEU A 26 23.63 20.47 9.15
CA LEU A 26 24.14 21.66 8.46
C LEU A 26 24.28 22.84 9.43
N TYR A 27 23.34 23.03 10.33
CA TYR A 27 23.45 24.06 11.37
C TYR A 27 24.66 23.81 12.28
N ALA A 28 24.86 22.58 12.76
CA ALA A 28 25.96 22.23 13.63
C ALA A 28 27.34 22.38 12.95
N VAL A 29 27.42 22.05 11.65
CA VAL A 29 28.62 22.14 10.84
C VAL A 29 28.99 23.57 10.46
N LEU A 30 27.95 24.35 10.02
CA LEU A 30 28.18 25.72 9.50
C LEU A 30 28.20 26.80 10.57
N THR A 31 27.83 26.49 11.83
CA THR A 31 27.90 27.47 12.92
C THR A 31 29.32 27.55 13.48
N PRO A 32 30.02 28.71 13.41
CA PRO A 32 31.40 28.84 13.85
C PRO A 32 31.63 28.54 15.33
N ASN A 33 30.63 28.85 16.17
CA ASN A 33 30.63 28.58 17.61
C ASN A 33 29.31 27.94 18.02
N PRO A 34 29.08 26.64 17.80
CA PRO A 34 27.88 26.02 18.25
C PRO A 34 27.77 26.05 19.77
N PRO A 35 26.57 26.19 20.34
CA PRO A 35 26.39 26.21 21.78
C PRO A 35 27.04 24.96 22.39
N SER A 36 28.04 25.16 23.23
CA SER A 36 28.70 24.06 23.93
C SER A 36 27.73 23.45 24.91
N ILE A 37 27.30 22.20 24.65
CA ILE A 37 26.48 21.44 25.60
C ILE A 37 27.39 20.99 26.74
N GLN A 38 27.58 21.86 27.73
CA GLN A 38 28.41 21.57 28.94
C GLN A 38 27.75 20.55 29.89
N LEU A 39 26.72 19.80 29.44
CA LEU A 39 25.96 18.91 30.29
C LEU A 39 26.76 17.72 30.85
N PHE A 40 27.80 17.27 30.16
CA PHE A 40 28.65 16.17 30.61
C PHE A 40 30.07 16.34 30.05
N SER A 41 31.07 16.36 30.88
CA SER A 41 32.50 16.22 30.48
C SER A 41 32.83 14.74 30.27
N PHE A 42 32.30 14.12 29.22
CA PHE A 42 32.66 12.75 28.86
C PHE A 42 33.75 12.76 27.78
N PRO A 43 34.85 12.02 27.95
CA PRO A 43 35.89 11.92 26.92
C PRO A 43 35.27 11.34 25.65
N TYR A 44 35.57 11.94 24.49
CA TYR A 44 35.04 11.55 23.16
C TYR A 44 33.56 11.84 22.92
N LEU A 45 32.93 12.73 23.68
CA LEU A 45 31.51 13.10 23.48
C LEU A 45 31.25 13.63 22.07
N ASP A 46 32.22 14.38 21.50
CA ASP A 46 32.22 14.85 20.12
C ASP A 46 32.01 13.70 19.12
N LYS A 47 32.78 12.64 19.25
CA LYS A 47 32.73 11.46 18.37
C LYS A 47 31.40 10.69 18.50
N VAL A 48 30.84 10.65 19.70
CA VAL A 48 29.49 10.08 19.94
C VAL A 48 28.44 10.92 19.25
N ILE A 49 28.55 12.25 19.30
CA ILE A 49 27.63 13.16 18.62
C ILE A 49 27.71 12.96 17.10
N HIS A 50 28.89 12.95 16.51
CA HIS A 50 29.12 12.67 15.09
C HIS A 50 28.49 11.34 14.69
N PHE A 51 28.82 10.26 15.40
CA PHE A 51 28.25 8.93 15.18
C PHE A 51 26.71 8.92 15.17
N LEU A 52 26.07 9.60 16.14
CA LEU A 52 24.63 9.65 16.25
C LEU A 52 23.99 10.55 15.17
N MET A 53 24.62 11.66 14.81
CA MET A 53 24.11 12.58 13.79
C MET A 53 24.06 11.91 12.42
N PHE A 54 25.17 11.35 11.94
CA PHE A 54 25.22 10.71 10.62
C PHE A 54 24.52 9.34 10.60
N GLY A 55 24.55 8.65 11.71
CA GLY A 55 23.73 7.44 11.91
C GLY A 55 22.23 7.73 11.88
N GLY A 56 21.80 8.80 12.56
CA GLY A 56 20.43 9.29 12.53
C GLY A 56 20.00 9.73 11.13
N LEU A 57 20.87 10.44 10.39
CA LEU A 57 20.61 10.83 9.01
C LEU A 57 20.39 9.59 8.12
N SER A 58 21.30 8.64 8.17
CA SER A 58 21.21 7.40 7.40
C SER A 58 19.93 6.60 7.75
N ALA A 59 19.61 6.46 9.05
CA ALA A 59 18.42 5.77 9.50
C ALA A 59 17.12 6.45 9.05
N THR A 60 17.05 7.78 9.11
CA THR A 60 15.87 8.55 8.69
C THR A 60 15.69 8.55 7.17
N ILE A 61 16.77 8.61 6.37
CA ILE A 61 16.70 8.46 4.91
C ILE A 61 16.16 7.06 4.55
N LEU A 62 16.66 6.00 5.19
CA LEU A 62 16.17 4.64 4.96
C LEU A 62 14.72 4.45 5.41
N TRP A 63 14.31 5.09 6.51
CA TRP A 63 12.94 5.13 6.97
C TRP A 63 12.01 5.81 5.96
N ASP A 64 12.36 7.03 5.53
CA ASP A 64 11.57 7.79 4.56
C ASP A 64 11.50 7.08 3.21
N TYR A 65 12.63 6.55 2.72
CA TYR A 65 12.66 5.75 1.49
C TYR A 65 11.78 4.49 1.60
N GLY A 66 11.89 3.75 2.71
CA GLY A 66 11.07 2.58 2.99
C GLY A 66 9.58 2.94 3.06
N ARG A 67 9.25 4.07 3.68
CA ARG A 67 7.90 4.62 3.76
C ARG A 67 7.31 4.94 2.38
N LEU A 68 8.10 5.51 1.49
CA LEU A 68 7.65 5.94 0.16
C LEU A 68 7.59 4.79 -0.86
N THR A 69 8.56 3.89 -0.83
CA THR A 69 8.73 2.87 -1.88
C THR A 69 8.31 1.47 -1.46
N GLY A 70 8.12 1.22 -0.16
CA GLY A 70 7.93 -0.11 0.39
C GLY A 70 9.16 -1.02 0.22
N ARG A 71 10.34 -0.45 -0.03
CA ARG A 71 11.59 -1.19 -0.26
C ARG A 71 12.60 -0.86 0.84
N TYR A 72 13.16 -1.90 1.45
CA TYR A 72 14.29 -1.83 2.36
C TYR A 72 15.08 -3.14 2.27
N GLY A 73 16.37 -3.03 1.99
CA GLY A 73 17.25 -4.19 1.83
C GLY A 73 18.71 -3.79 1.92
N VAL A 74 19.60 -4.77 1.78
CA VAL A 74 21.05 -4.57 1.88
C VAL A 74 21.56 -3.52 0.88
N ARG A 75 21.05 -3.53 -0.35
CA ARG A 75 21.47 -2.57 -1.38
C ARG A 75 21.19 -1.11 -0.96
N GLN A 76 19.99 -0.83 -0.42
CA GLN A 76 19.62 0.51 0.04
C GLN A 76 20.46 0.92 1.24
N TRP A 77 20.66 0.01 2.18
CA TRP A 77 21.50 0.22 3.36
C TRP A 77 22.95 0.56 2.96
N LEU A 78 23.55 -0.17 2.01
CA LEU A 78 24.89 0.11 1.51
C LEU A 78 24.98 1.49 0.82
N ILE A 79 24.06 1.80 -0.09
CA ILE A 79 24.09 3.07 -0.83
C ILE A 79 23.95 4.25 0.13
N VAL A 80 22.95 4.22 1.01
CA VAL A 80 22.69 5.32 1.95
C VAL A 80 23.84 5.46 2.95
N GLY A 81 24.36 4.34 3.48
CA GLY A 81 25.50 4.35 4.38
C GLY A 81 26.76 4.97 3.74
N LEU A 82 27.07 4.59 2.50
CA LEU A 82 28.19 5.17 1.75
C LEU A 82 27.99 6.67 1.49
N CYS A 83 26.79 7.08 1.06
CA CYS A 83 26.52 8.51 0.81
C CYS A 83 26.60 9.35 2.08
N CYS A 84 26.02 8.89 3.19
CA CYS A 84 26.07 9.61 4.47
C CYS A 84 27.49 9.62 5.06
N GLY A 85 28.23 8.51 4.97
CA GLY A 85 29.62 8.46 5.41
C GLY A 85 30.53 9.36 4.59
N ALA A 86 30.40 9.38 3.26
CA ALA A 86 31.14 10.31 2.40
C ALA A 86 30.77 11.77 2.70
N PHE A 87 29.50 12.06 2.98
CA PHE A 87 29.07 13.39 3.38
C PHE A 87 29.71 13.82 4.70
N GLY A 88 29.85 12.91 5.70
CA GLY A 88 30.57 13.18 6.93
C GLY A 88 32.04 13.59 6.68
N PHE A 89 32.75 12.83 5.87
CA PHE A 89 34.14 13.24 5.49
C PHE A 89 34.21 14.58 4.78
N LEU A 90 33.23 14.91 3.93
CA LEU A 90 33.18 16.21 3.26
C LEU A 90 32.92 17.35 4.26
N THR A 91 32.11 17.14 5.29
CA THR A 91 31.89 18.18 6.32
C THR A 91 33.17 18.49 7.12
N GLU A 92 33.98 17.48 7.44
CA GLU A 92 35.28 17.67 8.09
C GLU A 92 36.22 18.48 7.21
N LEU A 93 36.30 18.15 5.90
CA LEU A 93 37.13 18.88 4.95
C LEU A 93 36.69 20.35 4.80
N PHE A 94 35.39 20.63 4.80
CA PHE A 94 34.86 21.99 4.75
C PHE A 94 35.20 22.79 6.02
N GLN A 95 35.16 22.18 7.20
CA GLN A 95 35.52 22.82 8.46
C GLN A 95 37.01 23.21 8.51
N GLU A 96 37.88 22.40 7.92
CA GLU A 96 39.30 22.71 7.79
C GLU A 96 39.56 23.88 6.81
N LEU A 97 38.82 23.90 5.68
CA LEU A 97 38.98 24.96 4.67
C LEU A 97 38.49 26.35 5.15
N GLU A 98 37.46 26.39 5.99
CA GLU A 98 36.93 27.66 6.53
C GLU A 98 37.83 28.33 7.57
N ASN A 99 38.93 27.71 7.96
CA ASN A 99 39.92 28.24 8.90
C ASN A 99 39.32 28.74 10.24
N ALA A 100 38.18 28.15 10.64
CA ALA A 100 37.38 28.56 11.80
C ALA A 100 37.98 28.13 13.16
N GLY A 101 39.30 27.89 13.21
CA GLY A 101 39.99 27.45 14.43
C GLY A 101 39.73 25.99 14.81
N ARG A 102 39.12 25.22 13.91
CA ARG A 102 38.92 23.77 14.02
C ARG A 102 39.88 23.04 13.08
N SER A 103 40.59 22.06 13.59
CA SER A 103 41.36 21.11 12.76
C SER A 103 40.49 19.94 12.41
N ALA A 104 40.52 19.51 11.14
CA ALA A 104 39.84 18.26 10.75
C ALA A 104 40.40 17.10 11.59
N ASP A 105 39.49 16.37 12.24
CA ASP A 105 39.84 15.14 12.96
C ASP A 105 39.34 13.94 12.15
N TRP A 106 40.26 13.20 11.53
CA TRP A 106 39.92 11.97 10.79
C TRP A 106 39.11 10.96 11.63
N LYS A 107 39.19 11.04 12.97
CA LYS A 107 38.41 10.20 13.87
C LYS A 107 36.93 10.59 13.87
N ASP A 108 36.59 11.85 13.64
CA ASP A 108 35.21 12.31 13.49
C ASP A 108 34.65 11.80 12.19
N GLY A 109 35.38 11.88 11.08
CA GLY A 109 34.96 11.23 9.83
C GLY A 109 34.81 9.71 9.95
N LEU A 110 35.62 9.04 10.78
CA LEU A 110 35.42 7.60 11.05
C LEU A 110 34.18 7.34 11.92
N ALA A 111 33.89 8.22 12.89
CA ALA A 111 32.66 8.14 13.69
C ALA A 111 31.42 8.35 12.82
N ASP A 112 31.42 9.33 11.93
CA ASP A 112 30.36 9.59 10.96
C ASP A 112 30.09 8.38 10.06
N PHE A 113 31.17 7.83 9.48
CA PHE A 113 31.08 6.67 8.61
C PHE A 113 30.54 5.44 9.34
N SER A 114 31.07 5.13 10.52
CA SER A 114 30.61 3.99 11.30
C SER A 114 29.17 4.16 11.79
N GLY A 115 28.79 5.37 12.21
CA GLY A 115 27.42 5.73 12.58
C GLY A 115 26.44 5.50 11.43
N ALA A 116 26.79 5.94 10.22
CA ALA A 116 25.95 5.80 9.02
C ALA A 116 25.61 4.34 8.68
N PHE A 117 26.42 3.38 9.09
CA PHE A 117 26.16 1.94 8.90
C PHE A 117 25.55 1.26 10.12
N ILE A 118 26.03 1.56 11.32
CA ILE A 118 25.67 0.83 12.53
C ILE A 118 24.27 1.25 13.05
N VAL A 119 23.97 2.55 13.10
CA VAL A 119 22.68 3.03 13.63
C VAL A 119 21.50 2.48 12.84
N PRO A 120 21.45 2.56 11.48
CA PRO A 120 20.33 1.97 10.75
C PRO A 120 20.27 0.44 10.84
N LEU A 121 21.39 -0.24 11.12
CA LEU A 121 21.40 -1.69 11.35
C LEU A 121 20.69 -2.03 12.67
N ILE A 122 20.96 -1.28 13.75
CA ILE A 122 20.27 -1.42 15.04
C ILE A 122 18.77 -1.21 14.87
N PHE A 123 18.36 -0.20 14.12
CA PHE A 123 16.95 0.11 13.85
C PHE A 123 16.34 -0.70 12.68
N SER A 124 17.08 -1.63 12.09
CA SER A 124 16.67 -2.36 10.90
C SER A 124 15.36 -3.12 11.05
N SER A 125 15.08 -3.69 12.22
CA SER A 125 13.82 -4.38 12.53
C SER A 125 12.63 -3.42 12.49
N VAL A 126 12.78 -2.23 13.04
CA VAL A 126 11.75 -1.17 13.04
C VAL A 126 11.51 -0.65 11.63
N ILE A 127 12.58 -0.35 10.90
CA ILE A 127 12.50 0.12 9.50
C ILE A 127 11.85 -0.95 8.62
N ARG A 128 12.22 -2.22 8.75
CA ARG A 128 11.63 -3.35 8.00
C ARG A 128 10.17 -3.57 8.36
N SER A 129 9.81 -3.51 9.63
CA SER A 129 8.43 -3.65 10.08
C SER A 129 7.56 -2.58 9.45
N HIS A 130 7.99 -1.31 9.53
CA HIS A 130 7.28 -0.18 8.96
C HIS A 130 7.16 -0.28 7.43
N THR A 131 8.22 -0.69 6.74
CA THR A 131 8.24 -0.90 5.29
C THR A 131 7.30 -2.04 4.87
N ARG A 132 7.25 -3.15 5.63
CA ARG A 132 6.36 -4.28 5.37
C ARG A 132 4.89 -3.91 5.51
N HIS A 133 4.52 -3.10 6.51
CA HIS A 133 3.13 -2.68 6.72
C HIS A 133 2.53 -1.92 5.52
N ARG A 134 3.36 -1.31 4.68
CA ARG A 134 2.92 -0.58 3.49
C ARG A 134 2.93 -1.37 2.19
N ARG A 135 3.41 -2.60 2.19
CA ARG A 135 3.60 -3.40 0.97
C ARG A 135 2.33 -4.13 0.57
N MET A 136 1.33 -3.39 0.07
CA MET A 136 0.22 -3.96 -0.66
C MET A 136 0.48 -3.84 -2.17
N ARG A 137 0.13 -4.88 -2.92
CA ARG A 137 0.14 -4.87 -4.39
C ARG A 137 -1.00 -5.71 -4.93
N LEU A 138 -1.49 -5.33 -6.09
CA LEU A 138 -2.40 -6.13 -6.89
C LEU A 138 -1.59 -6.92 -7.92
N SER A 139 -1.80 -8.22 -7.97
CA SER A 139 -1.11 -9.13 -8.87
C SER A 139 -2.13 -9.91 -9.68
N ASN A 140 -2.21 -9.64 -10.99
CA ASN A 140 -3.07 -10.44 -11.86
C ASN A 140 -2.53 -11.86 -11.95
N LEU A 141 -3.39 -12.85 -11.79
CA LEU A 141 -3.08 -14.25 -12.05
C LEU A 141 -3.00 -14.43 -13.57
N LYS A 142 -1.98 -15.19 -13.95
CA LYS A 142 -1.81 -15.68 -15.33
C LYS A 142 -2.23 -17.13 -15.50
N LYS A 143 -2.68 -17.75 -14.40
CA LYS A 143 -3.04 -19.16 -14.30
C LYS A 143 -4.39 -19.30 -13.63
N THR A 144 -4.97 -20.49 -13.72
CA THR A 144 -6.16 -20.91 -12.98
C THR A 144 -6.04 -20.61 -11.49
N PRO A 145 -7.13 -20.23 -10.81
CA PRO A 145 -7.12 -20.04 -9.37
C PRO A 145 -6.80 -21.33 -8.62
N GLY A 146 -6.15 -21.24 -7.47
CA GLY A 146 -5.71 -22.38 -6.69
C GLY A 146 -6.47 -22.55 -5.37
N ASP A 147 -6.04 -23.51 -4.53
CA ASP A 147 -6.70 -23.88 -3.28
C ASP A 147 -6.95 -22.69 -2.32
N LYS A 148 -6.04 -21.74 -2.27
CA LYS A 148 -6.21 -20.53 -1.44
C LYS A 148 -7.33 -19.63 -1.94
N ASP A 149 -7.44 -19.52 -3.25
CA ASP A 149 -8.52 -18.80 -3.92
C ASP A 149 -9.84 -19.48 -3.62
N ARG A 150 -9.91 -20.78 -3.82
CA ARG A 150 -11.10 -21.60 -3.57
C ARG A 150 -11.60 -21.44 -2.13
N LYS A 151 -10.72 -21.62 -1.16
CA LYS A 151 -11.07 -21.49 0.26
C LYS A 151 -11.63 -20.12 0.60
N LEU A 152 -11.02 -19.05 0.08
CA LEU A 152 -11.50 -17.69 0.32
C LEU A 152 -12.81 -17.43 -0.41
N TYR A 153 -12.93 -17.85 -1.66
CA TYR A 153 -14.10 -17.68 -2.50
C TYR A 153 -15.34 -18.39 -1.90
N GLU A 154 -15.24 -19.68 -1.65
CA GLU A 154 -16.32 -20.48 -1.06
C GLU A 154 -16.69 -20.03 0.36
N GLY A 155 -15.72 -19.55 1.14
CA GLY A 155 -15.94 -19.07 2.50
C GLY A 155 -16.42 -17.62 2.61
N SER A 156 -16.41 -16.86 1.51
CA SER A 156 -16.81 -15.44 1.51
C SER A 156 -18.13 -15.14 0.81
N PHE A 157 -18.56 -16.00 -0.08
CA PHE A 157 -19.78 -15.81 -0.89
C PHE A 157 -20.75 -16.98 -0.66
N PRO A 158 -22.04 -16.69 -0.39
CA PRO A 158 -23.09 -17.71 -0.37
C PRO A 158 -23.14 -18.50 -1.68
N GLU A 159 -23.73 -19.68 -1.63
CA GLU A 159 -23.77 -20.58 -2.79
C GLU A 159 -24.54 -19.99 -3.98
N ASP A 160 -25.63 -19.26 -3.71
CA ASP A 160 -26.41 -18.58 -4.76
C ASP A 160 -25.70 -17.38 -5.36
N GLU A 161 -24.75 -16.76 -4.63
CA GLU A 161 -23.99 -15.58 -5.06
C GLU A 161 -22.67 -15.93 -5.74
N ARG A 162 -22.38 -17.20 -6.02
CA ARG A 162 -21.09 -17.60 -6.60
C ARG A 162 -21.24 -18.70 -7.65
N ARG A 163 -20.26 -18.74 -8.56
CA ARG A 163 -20.13 -19.83 -9.52
C ARG A 163 -19.68 -21.11 -8.81
N GLU A 164 -20.02 -22.27 -9.40
CA GLU A 164 -19.32 -23.49 -9.07
C GLU A 164 -17.82 -23.35 -9.37
N TRP A 165 -16.99 -23.96 -8.54
CA TRP A 165 -15.54 -23.82 -8.68
C TRP A 165 -15.03 -24.26 -10.06
N SER A 166 -15.54 -25.38 -10.59
CA SER A 166 -15.20 -25.86 -11.94
C SER A 166 -15.54 -24.86 -13.03
N ALA A 167 -16.71 -24.21 -12.93
CA ALA A 167 -17.12 -23.16 -13.87
C ALA A 167 -16.23 -21.92 -13.77
N LEU A 168 -15.75 -21.56 -12.57
CA LEU A 168 -14.78 -20.47 -12.38
C LEU A 168 -13.42 -20.81 -13.03
N GLU A 169 -12.96 -22.06 -12.91
CA GLU A 169 -11.73 -22.52 -13.56
C GLU A 169 -11.87 -22.49 -15.09
N GLU A 170 -12.99 -22.95 -15.63
CA GLU A 170 -13.29 -22.95 -17.06
C GLU A 170 -13.29 -21.51 -17.61
N ILE A 171 -14.08 -20.60 -17.01
CA ILE A 171 -14.19 -19.22 -17.49
C ILE A 171 -12.86 -18.48 -17.40
N SER A 172 -12.03 -18.80 -16.41
CA SER A 172 -10.70 -18.19 -16.26
C SER A 172 -9.73 -18.59 -17.36
N ASN A 173 -9.97 -19.74 -18.00
CA ASN A 173 -9.19 -20.21 -19.15
C ASN A 173 -9.76 -19.69 -20.46
N ASP A 174 -11.08 -19.74 -20.64
CA ASP A 174 -11.74 -19.47 -21.91
C ASP A 174 -11.88 -17.96 -22.17
N ARG A 175 -12.17 -17.18 -21.13
CA ARG A 175 -12.41 -15.73 -21.23
C ARG A 175 -11.31 -14.88 -20.61
N LYS A 176 -10.07 -15.34 -20.63
CA LYS A 176 -8.92 -14.66 -20.03
C LYS A 176 -8.63 -13.26 -20.55
N ASP A 177 -9.21 -12.86 -21.68
CA ASP A 177 -9.07 -11.51 -22.23
C ASP A 177 -10.09 -10.53 -21.65
N SER A 178 -11.23 -10.99 -21.16
CA SER A 178 -12.28 -10.21 -20.50
C SER A 178 -12.38 -10.49 -19.00
N PHE A 179 -12.37 -11.76 -18.58
CA PHE A 179 -12.39 -12.15 -17.18
C PHE A 179 -11.00 -12.20 -16.58
N ARG A 180 -10.81 -11.56 -15.46
CA ARG A 180 -9.51 -11.41 -14.81
C ARG A 180 -9.55 -11.76 -13.34
N LEU A 181 -8.54 -12.48 -12.90
CA LEU A 181 -8.30 -12.84 -11.51
C LEU A 181 -7.16 -11.96 -10.96
N THR A 182 -7.43 -11.19 -9.93
CA THR A 182 -6.43 -10.34 -9.29
C THR A 182 -6.30 -10.69 -7.81
N HIS A 183 -5.10 -11.04 -7.39
CA HIS A 183 -4.78 -11.22 -5.97
C HIS A 183 -4.46 -9.89 -5.31
N VAL A 184 -5.01 -9.70 -4.13
CA VAL A 184 -4.55 -8.71 -3.17
C VAL A 184 -3.41 -9.33 -2.37
N MET A 185 -2.20 -8.83 -2.58
CA MET A 185 -1.01 -9.26 -1.84
C MET A 185 -0.67 -8.24 -0.78
N TYR A 186 -0.51 -8.68 0.46
CA TYR A 186 -0.13 -7.83 1.57
C TYR A 186 1.06 -8.44 2.33
N GLN A 187 2.11 -7.66 2.52
CA GLN A 187 3.37 -8.12 3.14
C GLN A 187 3.98 -9.37 2.47
N GLY A 188 3.79 -9.51 1.16
CA GLY A 188 4.26 -10.66 0.39
C GLY A 188 3.41 -11.92 0.52
N ARG A 189 2.28 -11.86 1.26
CA ARG A 189 1.34 -12.97 1.45
C ARG A 189 0.04 -12.70 0.70
N PHE A 190 -0.65 -13.75 0.33
CA PHE A 190 -2.02 -13.69 -0.18
C PHE A 190 -2.94 -13.12 0.91
N ALA A 191 -3.75 -12.14 0.57
CA ALA A 191 -4.61 -11.44 1.50
C ALA A 191 -6.02 -11.20 0.95
N GLY A 192 -6.29 -11.53 -0.31
CA GLY A 192 -7.61 -11.35 -0.89
C GLY A 192 -7.65 -11.55 -2.40
N ILE A 193 -8.85 -11.49 -2.93
CA ILE A 193 -9.17 -11.66 -4.35
C ILE A 193 -10.00 -10.48 -4.83
N ILE A 194 -9.83 -10.10 -6.11
CA ILE A 194 -10.73 -9.28 -6.92
C ILE A 194 -10.90 -10.02 -8.23
N TYR A 195 -12.07 -10.58 -8.47
CA TYR A 195 -12.45 -11.21 -9.72
C TYR A 195 -13.32 -10.24 -10.48
N TRP A 196 -12.95 -9.94 -11.72
CA TRP A 196 -13.54 -8.83 -12.43
C TRP A 196 -13.50 -9.03 -13.94
N TRP A 197 -14.39 -8.32 -14.62
CA TRP A 197 -14.51 -8.31 -16.07
C TRP A 197 -14.07 -6.97 -16.63
N ASP A 198 -13.41 -7.02 -17.78
CA ASP A 198 -13.03 -5.86 -18.58
C ASP A 198 -13.88 -5.81 -19.85
N PHE A 199 -14.85 -4.91 -19.90
CA PHE A 199 -15.74 -4.74 -21.04
C PHE A 199 -15.32 -3.60 -21.98
N GLY A 200 -14.10 -3.10 -21.83
CA GLY A 200 -13.61 -1.96 -22.62
C GLY A 200 -14.00 -0.62 -22.01
N ASP A 201 -15.28 -0.27 -22.08
CA ASP A 201 -15.80 1.01 -21.59
C ASP A 201 -15.87 1.05 -20.06
N PHE A 202 -16.17 -0.06 -19.42
CA PHE A 202 -16.22 -0.19 -17.97
C PHE A 202 -15.66 -1.53 -17.49
N ALA A 203 -15.36 -1.61 -16.20
CA ALA A 203 -14.99 -2.84 -15.52
C ALA A 203 -16.08 -3.24 -14.52
N TYR A 204 -16.36 -4.53 -14.41
CA TYR A 204 -17.30 -5.07 -13.42
C TYR A 204 -16.56 -5.91 -12.39
N ILE A 205 -16.69 -5.56 -11.11
CA ILE A 205 -16.18 -6.36 -10.00
C ILE A 205 -17.24 -7.40 -9.65
N GLU A 206 -17.02 -8.66 -10.03
CA GLU A 206 -17.92 -9.77 -9.73
C GLU A 206 -17.73 -10.25 -8.29
N HIS A 207 -16.48 -10.44 -7.86
CA HIS A 207 -16.18 -10.91 -6.51
C HIS A 207 -15.02 -10.15 -5.90
N PHE A 208 -15.22 -9.61 -4.70
CA PHE A 208 -14.19 -8.95 -3.92
C PHE A 208 -14.20 -9.45 -2.47
N ALA A 209 -13.12 -10.11 -2.06
CA ALA A 209 -12.98 -10.61 -0.70
C ALA A 209 -11.58 -10.40 -0.15
N ILE A 210 -11.51 -10.06 1.15
CA ILE A 210 -10.29 -10.03 1.93
C ILE A 210 -10.29 -11.19 2.92
N ASP A 211 -9.19 -11.90 2.98
CA ASP A 211 -8.97 -13.00 3.92
C ASP A 211 -9.24 -12.55 5.36
N SER A 212 -9.90 -13.38 6.16
CA SER A 212 -10.32 -13.05 7.52
C SER A 212 -9.15 -12.61 8.40
N SER A 213 -7.96 -13.20 8.21
CA SER A 213 -6.75 -12.85 8.95
C SER A 213 -6.20 -11.46 8.63
N ALA A 214 -6.64 -10.86 7.51
CA ALA A 214 -6.23 -9.55 7.02
C ALA A 214 -7.35 -8.49 7.10
N ARG A 215 -8.52 -8.83 7.67
CA ARG A 215 -9.63 -7.88 7.86
C ARG A 215 -9.37 -6.90 8.99
N ASN A 216 -10.20 -5.88 9.10
CA ASN A 216 -10.21 -4.84 10.16
C ASN A 216 -8.95 -3.96 10.25
N CYS A 217 -8.05 -4.00 9.25
CA CYS A 217 -6.88 -3.12 9.14
C CYS A 217 -6.96 -2.14 7.96
N GLY A 218 -8.15 -1.92 7.41
CA GLY A 218 -8.38 -1.02 6.27
C GLY A 218 -7.85 -1.55 4.93
N LEU A 219 -7.46 -2.84 4.86
CA LEU A 219 -6.86 -3.42 3.66
C LEU A 219 -7.84 -3.48 2.48
N GLY A 220 -9.11 -3.79 2.75
CA GLY A 220 -10.14 -3.85 1.71
C GLY A 220 -10.31 -2.52 0.99
N GLY A 221 -10.46 -1.42 1.71
CA GLY A 221 -10.58 -0.09 1.12
C GLY A 221 -9.36 0.30 0.30
N ARG A 222 -8.16 0.06 0.85
CA ARG A 222 -6.91 0.32 0.12
C ARG A 222 -6.77 -0.53 -1.15
N ALA A 223 -7.22 -1.79 -1.11
CA ALA A 223 -7.20 -2.67 -2.28
C ALA A 223 -8.16 -2.17 -3.36
N LEU A 224 -9.36 -1.77 -2.97
CA LEU A 224 -10.37 -1.20 -3.87
C LEU A 224 -9.89 0.10 -4.51
N ASP A 225 -9.34 1.03 -3.72
CA ASP A 225 -8.79 2.30 -4.22
C ASP A 225 -7.62 2.07 -5.18
N MET A 226 -6.72 1.16 -4.85
CA MET A 226 -5.60 0.80 -5.73
C MET A 226 -6.10 0.15 -7.02
N PHE A 227 -7.12 -0.68 -6.95
CA PHE A 227 -7.71 -1.34 -8.11
C PHE A 227 -8.36 -0.32 -9.05
N THR A 228 -9.25 0.53 -8.53
CA THR A 228 -9.93 1.55 -9.34
C THR A 228 -8.94 2.56 -9.94
N THR A 229 -7.92 2.98 -9.19
CA THR A 229 -6.84 3.84 -9.71
C THR A 229 -6.06 3.18 -10.86
N LYS A 230 -5.81 1.86 -10.78
CA LYS A 230 -5.09 1.11 -11.82
C LYS A 230 -5.86 1.03 -13.13
N LEU A 231 -7.19 1.13 -13.09
CA LEU A 231 -8.06 1.15 -14.28
C LEU A 231 -8.03 2.48 -15.06
N ARG A 232 -7.23 3.46 -14.63
CA ARG A 232 -6.95 4.74 -15.35
C ARG A 232 -8.20 5.54 -15.71
N GLY A 233 -9.14 5.63 -14.78
CA GLY A 233 -10.38 6.42 -14.99
C GLY A 233 -11.51 5.68 -15.70
N LYS A 234 -11.32 4.41 -16.07
CA LYS A 234 -12.40 3.55 -16.55
C LYS A 234 -13.49 3.45 -15.49
N GLY A 235 -14.75 3.50 -15.88
CA GLY A 235 -15.88 3.26 -15.00
C GLY A 235 -15.83 1.88 -14.35
N VAL A 236 -16.26 1.78 -13.10
CA VAL A 236 -16.30 0.51 -12.36
C VAL A 236 -17.68 0.29 -11.81
N VAL A 237 -18.21 -0.90 -12.03
CA VAL A 237 -19.53 -1.34 -11.59
C VAL A 237 -19.38 -2.52 -10.64
N LEU A 238 -20.26 -2.64 -9.67
CA LEU A 238 -20.42 -3.81 -8.81
C LEU A 238 -21.88 -3.97 -8.37
N GLU A 239 -22.22 -5.17 -7.92
CA GLU A 239 -23.52 -5.54 -7.37
C GLU A 239 -23.46 -5.57 -5.85
N VAL A 240 -24.54 -5.14 -5.20
CA VAL A 240 -24.72 -5.19 -3.75
C VAL A 240 -26.15 -5.53 -3.39
N GLU A 241 -26.34 -6.15 -2.24
CA GLU A 241 -27.68 -6.38 -1.71
C GLU A 241 -28.37 -5.04 -1.39
N PRO A 242 -29.71 -4.95 -1.52
CA PRO A 242 -30.47 -3.77 -1.14
C PRO A 242 -30.34 -3.43 0.35
N GLU A 243 -30.41 -2.15 0.70
CA GLU A 243 -30.34 -1.71 2.11
C GLU A 243 -31.38 -2.36 3.03
N ILE A 244 -32.51 -2.78 2.44
CA ILE A 244 -33.59 -3.43 3.17
C ILE A 244 -33.22 -4.81 3.70
N ASP A 245 -32.20 -5.46 3.10
CA ASP A 245 -31.74 -6.80 3.48
C ASP A 245 -30.95 -6.82 4.78
N GLY A 246 -30.80 -5.67 5.43
CA GLY A 246 -30.32 -5.59 6.80
C GLY A 246 -29.03 -4.81 7.00
N GLU A 247 -28.45 -4.97 8.19
CA GLU A 247 -27.29 -4.17 8.62
C GLU A 247 -26.02 -4.47 7.81
N LEU A 248 -25.84 -5.72 7.40
CA LEU A 248 -24.66 -6.11 6.60
C LEU A 248 -24.69 -5.47 5.21
N ALA A 249 -25.86 -5.47 4.55
CA ALA A 249 -26.05 -4.80 3.26
C ALA A 249 -25.78 -3.29 3.38
N ARG A 250 -26.34 -2.62 4.39
CA ARG A 250 -26.07 -1.20 4.68
C ARG A 250 -24.59 -0.92 4.93
N ARG A 251 -23.90 -1.76 5.69
CA ARG A 251 -22.46 -1.63 5.93
C ARG A 251 -21.64 -1.79 4.66
N ARG A 252 -22.04 -2.71 3.77
CA ARG A 252 -21.40 -2.97 2.48
C ARG A 252 -21.57 -1.78 1.55
N ILE A 253 -22.78 -1.28 1.38
CA ILE A 253 -23.08 -0.06 0.61
C ILE A 253 -22.28 1.12 1.15
N GLY A 254 -22.34 1.37 2.47
CA GLY A 254 -21.57 2.45 3.10
C GLY A 254 -20.05 2.28 2.97
N PHE A 255 -19.53 1.06 2.89
CA PHE A 255 -18.13 0.81 2.58
C PHE A 255 -17.79 1.28 1.16
N TYR A 256 -18.55 0.89 0.14
CA TYR A 256 -18.32 1.30 -1.24
C TYR A 256 -18.51 2.81 -1.44
N GLN A 257 -19.50 3.42 -0.79
CA GLN A 257 -19.72 4.86 -0.83
C GLN A 257 -18.52 5.65 -0.29
N ARG A 258 -17.90 5.21 0.81
CA ARG A 258 -16.65 5.83 1.34
C ARG A 258 -15.46 5.73 0.39
N HIS A 259 -15.53 4.84 -0.60
CA HIS A 259 -14.53 4.65 -1.64
C HIS A 259 -14.95 5.25 -3.00
N GLY A 260 -15.97 6.14 -2.98
CA GLY A 260 -16.40 6.91 -4.14
C GLY A 260 -17.29 6.17 -5.12
N PHE A 261 -17.95 5.08 -4.68
CA PHE A 261 -19.02 4.46 -5.45
C PHE A 261 -20.36 5.10 -5.11
N GLU A 262 -21.22 5.21 -6.09
CA GLU A 262 -22.57 5.74 -5.99
C GLU A 262 -23.59 4.64 -6.28
N LEU A 263 -24.65 4.56 -5.45
CA LEU A 263 -25.75 3.65 -5.65
C LEU A 263 -26.66 4.18 -6.75
N ILE A 264 -26.95 3.36 -7.76
CA ILE A 264 -27.94 3.70 -8.78
C ILE A 264 -29.32 3.56 -8.14
N LYS A 265 -30.01 4.69 -7.99
CA LYS A 265 -31.37 4.76 -7.42
C LYS A 265 -32.40 4.47 -8.51
N ASP A 266 -33.54 3.96 -8.09
CA ASP A 266 -34.75 3.75 -8.95
C ASP A 266 -34.49 2.80 -10.14
N PHE A 267 -33.47 1.95 -10.07
CA PHE A 267 -33.19 0.90 -11.03
C PHE A 267 -33.29 -0.47 -10.36
N LYS A 268 -34.27 -1.27 -10.77
CA LYS A 268 -34.42 -2.66 -10.31
C LYS A 268 -33.53 -3.57 -11.16
N TYR A 269 -32.62 -4.24 -10.52
CA TYR A 269 -31.72 -5.19 -11.15
C TYR A 269 -31.93 -6.58 -10.55
N LEU A 270 -32.23 -7.55 -11.42
CA LEU A 270 -32.31 -8.96 -11.08
C LEU A 270 -31.07 -9.66 -11.63
N GLN A 271 -30.20 -10.11 -10.74
CA GLN A 271 -29.05 -10.92 -11.08
C GLN A 271 -29.55 -12.30 -11.51
N PRO A 272 -29.23 -12.76 -12.73
CA PRO A 272 -29.55 -14.12 -13.14
C PRO A 272 -28.77 -15.15 -12.31
N PRO A 273 -29.33 -16.36 -12.13
CA PRO A 273 -28.62 -17.42 -11.41
C PRO A 273 -27.37 -17.87 -12.16
N TYR A 274 -26.31 -18.19 -11.43
CA TYR A 274 -25.07 -18.69 -12.02
C TYR A 274 -25.17 -20.08 -12.64
N SER A 275 -26.20 -20.87 -12.27
CA SER A 275 -26.47 -22.19 -12.81
C SER A 275 -27.92 -22.59 -12.60
N SER A 276 -28.39 -23.59 -13.34
CA SER A 276 -29.70 -24.16 -13.14
C SER A 276 -29.86 -24.70 -11.72
N GLY A 277 -30.96 -24.29 -11.03
CA GLY A 277 -31.23 -24.67 -9.64
C GLY A 277 -30.81 -23.64 -8.59
N LYS A 278 -30.15 -22.54 -8.97
CA LYS A 278 -29.91 -21.36 -8.13
C LYS A 278 -31.01 -20.31 -8.32
N ASN A 279 -31.15 -19.43 -7.36
CA ASN A 279 -32.17 -18.39 -7.40
C ASN A 279 -31.67 -17.13 -8.10
N GLU A 280 -32.63 -16.40 -8.72
CA GLU A 280 -32.38 -15.00 -9.08
C GLU A 280 -32.30 -14.17 -7.80
N LEU A 281 -31.43 -13.15 -7.80
CA LEU A 281 -31.24 -12.27 -6.66
C LEU A 281 -31.61 -10.84 -7.05
N GLU A 282 -32.43 -10.19 -6.22
CA GLU A 282 -32.65 -8.74 -6.35
C GLU A 282 -31.45 -8.01 -5.76
N LEU A 283 -30.69 -7.33 -6.62
CA LEU A 283 -29.51 -6.59 -6.23
C LEU A 283 -29.60 -5.14 -6.71
N CYS A 284 -28.71 -4.31 -6.18
CA CYS A 284 -28.51 -2.94 -6.64
C CYS A 284 -27.16 -2.82 -7.34
N LEU A 285 -27.09 -1.93 -8.32
CA LEU A 285 -25.80 -1.57 -8.96
C LEU A 285 -25.18 -0.36 -8.27
N MET A 286 -23.89 -0.41 -8.03
CA MET A 286 -23.10 0.73 -7.62
C MET A 286 -22.01 1.01 -8.66
N THR A 287 -21.77 2.30 -8.93
CA THR A 287 -20.83 2.74 -9.96
C THR A 287 -19.80 3.71 -9.39
N LYS A 288 -18.60 3.73 -9.97
CA LYS A 288 -17.56 4.72 -9.72
C LYS A 288 -16.93 5.16 -11.04
N GLY A 289 -16.86 6.48 -11.27
CA GLY A 289 -16.37 7.06 -12.52
C GLY A 289 -17.45 7.07 -13.62
N GLU A 290 -17.04 7.33 -14.85
CA GLU A 290 -17.96 7.37 -16.00
C GLU A 290 -18.34 5.95 -16.42
N CYS A 291 -19.60 5.62 -16.27
CA CYS A 291 -20.21 4.33 -16.65
C CYS A 291 -21.34 4.55 -17.68
N PRO A 292 -21.64 3.55 -18.51
CA PRO A 292 -22.85 3.56 -19.33
C PRO A 292 -24.13 3.66 -18.50
N GLN A 293 -25.28 3.86 -19.18
CA GLN A 293 -26.58 3.81 -18.51
C GLN A 293 -26.82 2.45 -17.85
N ALA A 294 -27.64 2.44 -16.77
CA ALA A 294 -27.87 1.25 -15.96
C ALA A 294 -28.39 0.06 -16.76
N GLU A 295 -29.26 0.34 -17.72
CA GLU A 295 -29.84 -0.68 -18.62
C GLU A 295 -28.78 -1.34 -19.49
N ILE A 296 -27.83 -0.56 -20.04
CA ILE A 296 -26.73 -1.06 -20.87
C ILE A 296 -25.82 -1.95 -20.03
N MET A 297 -25.46 -1.49 -18.82
CA MET A 297 -24.66 -2.28 -17.89
C MET A 297 -25.35 -3.59 -17.54
N ALA A 298 -26.63 -3.53 -17.13
CA ALA A 298 -27.40 -4.71 -16.77
C ALA A 298 -27.50 -5.72 -17.92
N LEU A 299 -27.77 -5.26 -19.15
CA LEU A 299 -27.79 -6.12 -20.34
C LEU A 299 -26.43 -6.76 -20.60
N THR A 300 -25.34 -5.99 -20.46
CA THR A 300 -23.98 -6.50 -20.65
C THR A 300 -23.67 -7.58 -19.60
N LEU A 301 -23.99 -7.33 -18.32
CA LEU A 301 -23.80 -8.32 -17.25
C LEU A 301 -24.62 -9.59 -17.50
N ARG A 302 -25.91 -9.48 -17.83
CA ARG A 302 -26.77 -10.62 -18.13
C ARG A 302 -26.19 -11.49 -19.24
N LYS A 303 -25.75 -10.88 -20.33
CA LYS A 303 -25.24 -11.57 -21.50
C LYS A 303 -23.83 -12.14 -21.28
N GLU A 304 -22.87 -11.30 -20.86
CA GLU A 304 -21.47 -11.66 -20.86
C GLU A 304 -21.04 -12.39 -19.58
N VAL A 305 -21.65 -12.07 -18.44
CA VAL A 305 -21.31 -12.69 -17.14
C VAL A 305 -22.17 -13.92 -16.88
N TYR A 306 -23.50 -13.79 -17.09
CA TYR A 306 -24.46 -14.85 -16.73
C TYR A 306 -24.89 -15.71 -17.93
N GLY A 307 -24.59 -15.32 -19.17
CA GLY A 307 -24.94 -16.07 -20.37
C GLY A 307 -26.42 -16.10 -20.70
N VAL A 308 -27.20 -15.14 -20.21
CA VAL A 308 -28.65 -15.02 -20.40
C VAL A 308 -28.95 -13.87 -21.37
N ASN A 309 -29.73 -14.17 -22.42
CA ASN A 309 -30.15 -13.17 -23.43
C ASN A 309 -31.28 -12.29 -22.92
#